data_8ce1608fcefb31564a74a31fd3a78a0b
#
_entry.id   8ce1608fcefb31564a74a31fd3a78a0b
#
_cell.length_a   1.000
_cell.length_b   1.000
_cell.length_c   1.000
_cell.angle_alpha   90.00
_cell.angle_beta   90.00
_cell.angle_gamma   90.00
#
_symmetry.space_group_name_H-M   'P 1'
#
loop_
_entity.id
_entity.type
_entity.pdbx_description
1 polymer ?
#
loop_
_entity_poly.entity_id
_entity_poly.type
_entity_poly.pdbx_seq_one_letter_code
_entity_poly.pdbx_strand_id
1 'polypeptide(L)'
;MSEAGTDAGADASPGARYRRGVAAGEWQADPAQLAVLTAFDRLAAELAHAPERSLWQRLRGERPPAPRGIYLWGRVGRGKTFLTELFCAALPTARKRRVHFHRFMQDVHAELRMLEGRSDPLVDVAARLAAELRVLVLDEFFVGDIGDAMILGNLLRALFARGVVLVTTSNTPPRDLYKDGLQRERFLPAIALLEQHCEAIELVSATDWRLRALKQAPVYYTPPGAPAERALQAAFQRVAHGDVRRDFEFVLNDRAIPVRAEADGAIWFEFAALCEGPRGVADYIELARAYHTLLVSNVPQFTPQTDDAARRFVELVDEVYDRGVNLVLSAAAPIVDLYDGERLRAEFARTESRLIEMQSEDYLAREHRP
;
A
#
# COMPACT_ATOMS: atom_id res chain seq x y z
N MET A 1 -15.63 -34.81 30.60
CA MET A 1 -14.36 -34.74 29.82
C MET A 1 -14.68 -34.18 28.45
N SER A 2 -14.45 -32.93 28.24
CA SER A 2 -14.10 -32.28 26.96
C SER A 2 -14.09 -30.77 27.13
N GLU A 3 -13.01 -30.18 27.59
CA GLU A 3 -12.73 -28.75 27.59
C GLU A 3 -11.32 -28.48 27.01
N ALA A 4 -10.95 -29.16 25.93
CA ALA A 4 -9.62 -29.02 25.32
C ALA A 4 -9.63 -28.36 23.92
N GLY A 5 -10.77 -27.78 23.48
CA GLY A 5 -10.91 -27.29 22.11
C GLY A 5 -10.84 -25.76 21.93
N THR A 6 -10.84 -24.97 22.99
CA THR A 6 -11.00 -23.50 22.92
C THR A 6 -9.70 -22.69 23.03
N ASP A 7 -8.60 -23.30 23.44
CA ASP A 7 -7.37 -22.55 23.78
C ASP A 7 -6.42 -22.34 22.57
N ALA A 8 -6.38 -23.25 21.61
CA ALA A 8 -5.50 -23.13 20.44
C ALA A 8 -5.91 -22.01 19.45
N GLY A 9 -7.20 -21.64 19.42
CA GLY A 9 -7.71 -20.56 18.58
C GLY A 9 -7.44 -19.17 19.14
N ALA A 10 -7.46 -19.03 20.47
CA ALA A 10 -7.23 -17.76 21.15
C ALA A 10 -5.76 -17.31 21.04
N ASP A 11 -4.85 -18.27 21.01
CA ASP A 11 -3.40 -18.00 20.91
C ASP A 11 -2.95 -17.62 19.48
N ALA A 12 -3.80 -17.85 18.47
CA ALA A 12 -3.55 -17.51 17.06
C ALA A 12 -4.16 -16.15 16.63
N SER A 13 -4.94 -15.48 17.51
CA SER A 13 -5.64 -14.25 17.13
C SER A 13 -4.68 -13.08 16.81
N PRO A 14 -5.13 -12.07 16.00
CA PRO A 14 -4.36 -10.88 15.72
C PRO A 14 -3.82 -10.20 16.98
N GLY A 15 -4.67 -10.00 17.99
CA GLY A 15 -4.29 -9.40 19.26
C GLY A 15 -3.32 -10.24 20.08
N ALA A 16 -3.43 -11.59 20.05
CA ALA A 16 -2.47 -12.45 20.70
C ALA A 16 -1.09 -12.38 20.02
N ARG A 17 -1.04 -12.36 18.69
CA ARG A 17 0.20 -12.15 17.92
C ARG A 17 0.85 -10.82 18.27
N TYR A 18 0.06 -9.76 18.32
CA TYR A 18 0.54 -8.43 18.71
C TYR A 18 1.16 -8.45 20.10
N ARG A 19 0.47 -8.97 21.11
CA ARG A 19 0.98 -9.04 22.49
C ARG A 19 2.26 -9.87 22.60
N ARG A 20 2.39 -10.97 21.84
CA ARG A 20 3.63 -11.77 21.82
C ARG A 20 4.80 -10.98 21.27
N GLY A 21 4.63 -10.26 20.15
CA GLY A 21 5.71 -9.44 19.60
C GLY A 21 6.11 -8.29 20.50
N VAL A 22 5.15 -7.68 21.23
CA VAL A 22 5.47 -6.68 22.26
C VAL A 22 6.29 -7.32 23.40
N ALA A 23 5.90 -8.50 23.87
CA ALA A 23 6.63 -9.23 24.91
C ALA A 23 8.02 -9.71 24.46
N ALA A 24 8.18 -10.01 23.16
CA ALA A 24 9.48 -10.33 22.55
C ALA A 24 10.35 -9.08 22.26
N GLY A 25 9.82 -7.87 22.45
CA GLY A 25 10.53 -6.63 22.13
C GLY A 25 10.65 -6.31 20.64
N GLU A 26 9.91 -7.01 19.79
CA GLU A 26 9.89 -6.79 18.33
C GLU A 26 9.26 -5.47 17.96
N TRP A 27 8.25 -5.02 18.72
CA TRP A 27 7.60 -3.72 18.62
C TRP A 27 7.11 -3.20 19.96
N GLN A 28 6.71 -1.95 20.00
CA GLN A 28 6.19 -1.30 21.22
C GLN A 28 4.67 -1.34 21.27
N ALA A 29 4.14 -1.46 22.47
CA ALA A 29 2.69 -1.38 22.70
C ALA A 29 2.14 0.00 22.39
N ASP A 30 1.04 0.04 21.65
CA ASP A 30 0.25 1.23 21.34
C ASP A 30 -1.21 0.97 21.75
N PRO A 31 -1.74 1.72 22.75
CA PRO A 31 -3.12 1.54 23.21
C PRO A 31 -4.17 1.71 22.11
N ALA A 32 -3.93 2.59 21.13
CA ALA A 32 -4.84 2.80 20.02
C ALA A 32 -4.88 1.59 19.09
N GLN A 33 -3.73 0.96 18.84
CA GLN A 33 -3.65 -0.27 18.06
C GLN A 33 -4.33 -1.43 18.78
N LEU A 34 -4.16 -1.55 20.09
CA LEU A 34 -4.83 -2.59 20.89
C LEU A 34 -6.36 -2.49 20.85
N ALA A 35 -6.91 -1.26 20.85
CA ALA A 35 -8.35 -1.06 20.70
C ALA A 35 -8.87 -1.57 19.34
N VAL A 36 -8.16 -1.30 18.26
CA VAL A 36 -8.49 -1.77 16.90
C VAL A 36 -8.38 -3.30 16.81
N LEU A 37 -7.37 -3.89 17.44
CA LEU A 37 -7.16 -5.34 17.43
C LEU A 37 -8.34 -6.12 18.01
N THR A 38 -9.12 -5.54 18.93
CA THR A 38 -10.35 -6.15 19.45
C THR A 38 -11.38 -6.41 18.32
N ALA A 39 -11.52 -5.47 17.40
CA ALA A 39 -12.41 -5.65 16.24
C ALA A 39 -11.86 -6.70 15.25
N PHE A 40 -10.55 -6.73 15.05
CA PHE A 40 -9.91 -7.77 14.24
C PHE A 40 -10.02 -9.16 14.87
N ASP A 41 -9.85 -9.28 16.18
CA ASP A 41 -10.02 -10.56 16.90
C ASP A 41 -11.46 -11.07 16.75
N ARG A 42 -12.46 -10.18 16.90
CA ARG A 42 -13.86 -10.51 16.66
C ARG A 42 -14.10 -11.01 15.23
N LEU A 43 -13.64 -10.24 14.23
CA LEU A 43 -13.83 -10.62 12.81
C LEU A 43 -13.14 -11.94 12.47
N ALA A 44 -11.93 -12.17 12.99
CA ALA A 44 -11.21 -13.43 12.80
C ALA A 44 -11.99 -14.61 13.40
N ALA A 45 -12.56 -14.45 14.60
CA ALA A 45 -13.39 -15.46 15.24
C ALA A 45 -14.67 -15.74 14.44
N GLU A 46 -15.38 -14.71 13.98
CA GLU A 46 -16.59 -14.84 13.14
C GLU A 46 -16.28 -15.57 11.83
N LEU A 47 -15.13 -15.29 11.21
CA LEU A 47 -14.68 -15.95 9.99
C LEU A 47 -14.27 -17.42 10.25
N ALA A 48 -13.69 -17.74 11.41
CA ALA A 48 -13.33 -19.11 11.78
C ALA A 48 -14.57 -19.96 12.08
N HIS A 49 -15.60 -19.39 12.73
CA HIS A 49 -16.78 -20.09 13.18
C HIS A 49 -17.97 -20.04 12.19
N ALA A 50 -17.79 -19.41 11.01
CA ALA A 50 -18.89 -19.36 10.04
C ALA A 50 -19.34 -20.79 9.65
N PRO A 51 -20.61 -21.12 9.85
CA PRO A 51 -21.11 -22.47 9.65
C PRO A 51 -20.89 -22.92 8.21
N GLU A 52 -20.43 -24.14 8.04
CA GLU A 52 -20.45 -24.79 6.72
C GLU A 52 -21.89 -24.81 6.24
N ARG A 53 -22.09 -24.44 4.96
CA ARG A 53 -23.43 -24.47 4.38
C ARG A 53 -24.04 -25.85 4.53
N SER A 54 -25.24 -25.90 5.13
CA SER A 54 -26.05 -27.11 5.09
C SER A 54 -26.38 -27.47 3.64
N LEU A 55 -26.56 -28.77 3.35
CA LEU A 55 -26.98 -29.22 2.01
C LEU A 55 -28.27 -28.50 1.52
N TRP A 56 -29.19 -28.20 2.43
CA TRP A 56 -30.42 -27.48 2.14
C TRP A 56 -30.20 -26.01 1.77
N GLN A 57 -29.27 -25.33 2.41
CA GLN A 57 -28.90 -23.95 2.06
C GLN A 57 -28.17 -23.90 0.71
N ARG A 58 -27.38 -24.92 0.38
CA ARG A 58 -26.75 -25.06 -0.95
C ARG A 58 -27.78 -25.24 -2.04
N LEU A 59 -28.82 -26.07 -1.81
CA LEU A 59 -29.91 -26.32 -2.75
C LEU A 59 -30.82 -25.11 -2.94
N ARG A 60 -31.05 -24.30 -1.89
CA ARG A 60 -31.87 -23.07 -1.96
C ARG A 60 -31.12 -21.84 -2.42
N GLY A 61 -29.81 -21.93 -2.66
CA GLY A 61 -28.99 -20.77 -3.02
C GLY A 61 -28.82 -19.73 -1.89
N GLU A 62 -29.34 -20.04 -0.67
CA GLU A 62 -29.27 -19.16 0.48
C GLU A 62 -27.83 -19.10 1.01
N ARG A 63 -27.31 -17.89 1.19
CA ARG A 63 -26.01 -17.65 1.84
C ARG A 63 -26.29 -17.06 3.23
N PRO A 64 -25.69 -17.60 4.31
CA PRO A 64 -25.70 -16.92 5.60
C PRO A 64 -25.09 -15.51 5.40
N PRO A 65 -25.59 -14.51 6.13
CA PRO A 65 -25.01 -13.17 6.05
C PRO A 65 -23.53 -13.22 6.36
N ALA A 66 -22.72 -12.61 5.51
CA ALA A 66 -21.28 -12.50 5.76
C ALA A 66 -21.04 -11.57 6.96
N PRO A 67 -20.03 -11.82 7.78
CA PRO A 67 -19.61 -10.87 8.81
C PRO A 67 -19.34 -9.50 8.23
N ARG A 68 -19.60 -8.45 9.01
CA ARG A 68 -19.17 -7.10 8.62
C ARG A 68 -17.65 -7.04 8.64
N GLY A 69 -17.07 -6.58 7.54
CA GLY A 69 -15.65 -6.33 7.43
C GLY A 69 -15.19 -5.10 8.24
N ILE A 70 -13.99 -4.65 8.00
CA ILE A 70 -13.42 -3.50 8.72
C ILE A 70 -12.89 -2.48 7.70
N TYR A 71 -13.29 -1.21 7.86
CA TYR A 71 -12.72 -0.07 7.19
C TYR A 71 -11.87 0.71 8.22
N LEU A 72 -10.56 0.41 8.25
CA LEU A 72 -9.62 1.03 9.17
C LEU A 72 -9.06 2.31 8.56
N TRP A 73 -9.37 3.46 9.13
CA TRP A 73 -8.88 4.73 8.61
C TRP A 73 -8.12 5.54 9.65
N GLY A 74 -7.38 6.53 9.20
CA GLY A 74 -6.58 7.40 10.05
C GLY A 74 -5.32 7.87 9.35
N ARG A 75 -4.59 8.79 9.95
CA ARG A 75 -3.39 9.40 9.36
C ARG A 75 -2.32 8.37 9.03
N VAL A 76 -1.43 8.74 8.12
CA VAL A 76 -0.29 7.91 7.72
C VAL A 76 0.63 7.63 8.91
N GLY A 77 1.37 6.52 8.85
CA GLY A 77 2.36 6.15 9.87
C GLY A 77 1.78 5.59 11.18
N ARG A 78 0.47 5.40 11.29
CA ARG A 78 -0.17 4.90 12.54
C ARG A 78 -0.13 3.37 12.69
N GLY A 79 0.34 2.65 11.67
CA GLY A 79 0.45 1.19 11.70
C GLY A 79 -0.79 0.47 11.18
N LYS A 80 -1.64 1.10 10.35
CA LYS A 80 -2.82 0.46 9.74
C LYS A 80 -2.44 -0.81 8.97
N THR A 81 -1.45 -0.70 8.08
CA THR A 81 -0.92 -1.78 7.25
C THR A 81 -0.38 -2.93 8.09
N PHE A 82 0.35 -2.61 9.17
CA PHE A 82 0.85 -3.59 10.13
C PHE A 82 -0.30 -4.36 10.82
N LEU A 83 -1.37 -3.68 11.22
CA LEU A 83 -2.52 -4.33 11.85
C LEU A 83 -3.27 -5.26 10.88
N THR A 84 -3.43 -4.86 9.61
CA THR A 84 -4.02 -5.72 8.58
C THR A 84 -3.14 -6.93 8.25
N GLU A 85 -1.82 -6.78 8.33
CA GLU A 85 -0.87 -7.88 8.18
C GLU A 85 -1.03 -8.91 9.30
N LEU A 86 -1.07 -8.47 10.56
CA LEU A 86 -1.34 -9.35 11.71
C LEU A 86 -2.67 -10.08 11.56
N PHE A 87 -3.72 -9.37 11.10
CA PHE A 87 -5.01 -9.97 10.83
C PHE A 87 -4.91 -11.04 9.74
N CYS A 88 -4.31 -10.74 8.60
CA CYS A 88 -4.13 -11.70 7.51
C CYS A 88 -3.35 -12.94 7.95
N ALA A 89 -2.29 -12.76 8.72
CA ALA A 89 -1.47 -13.85 9.22
C ALA A 89 -2.22 -14.75 10.24
N ALA A 90 -3.19 -14.17 10.97
CA ALA A 90 -3.99 -14.92 11.95
C ALA A 90 -5.15 -15.71 11.31
N LEU A 91 -5.60 -15.36 10.09
CA LEU A 91 -6.73 -16.03 9.45
C LEU A 91 -6.36 -17.45 9.00
N PRO A 92 -7.04 -18.49 9.48
CA PRO A 92 -6.78 -19.89 9.13
C PRO A 92 -7.45 -20.29 7.79
N THR A 93 -7.37 -19.43 6.77
CA THR A 93 -7.95 -19.71 5.46
C THR A 93 -6.99 -19.35 4.34
N ALA A 94 -6.91 -20.21 3.31
CA ALA A 94 -6.20 -19.92 2.08
C ALA A 94 -7.01 -19.00 1.12
N ARG A 95 -8.33 -18.86 1.36
CA ARG A 95 -9.22 -18.05 0.54
C ARG A 95 -9.20 -16.57 0.97
N LYS A 96 -8.02 -16.02 1.11
CA LYS A 96 -7.75 -14.62 1.43
C LYS A 96 -6.77 -14.03 0.42
N ARG A 97 -6.97 -12.78 0.06
CA ARG A 97 -6.02 -12.01 -0.76
C ARG A 97 -5.83 -10.67 -0.11
N ARG A 98 -4.56 -10.28 0.09
CA ARG A 98 -4.15 -8.94 0.49
C ARG A 98 -3.40 -8.30 -0.66
N VAL A 99 -3.75 -7.08 -1.01
CA VAL A 99 -3.17 -6.34 -2.13
C VAL A 99 -3.42 -4.85 -1.95
N HIS A 100 -2.54 -4.00 -2.46
CA HIS A 100 -2.78 -2.56 -2.52
C HIS A 100 -3.94 -2.24 -3.46
N PHE A 101 -4.76 -1.27 -3.09
CA PHE A 101 -5.94 -0.88 -3.85
C PHE A 101 -5.63 -0.56 -5.31
N HIS A 102 -4.58 0.22 -5.56
CA HIS A 102 -4.18 0.58 -6.92
C HIS A 102 -3.87 -0.66 -7.79
N ARG A 103 -3.08 -1.60 -7.27
CA ARG A 103 -2.77 -2.84 -7.97
C ARG A 103 -4.01 -3.71 -8.20
N PHE A 104 -4.90 -3.76 -7.22
CA PHE A 104 -6.19 -4.46 -7.36
C PHE A 104 -7.01 -3.88 -8.51
N MET A 105 -7.09 -2.54 -8.63
CA MET A 105 -7.80 -1.89 -9.72
C MET A 105 -7.13 -2.12 -11.08
N GLN A 106 -5.80 -2.14 -11.17
CA GLN A 106 -5.08 -2.52 -12.39
C GLN A 106 -5.43 -3.94 -12.83
N ASP A 107 -5.45 -4.91 -11.89
CA ASP A 107 -5.86 -6.29 -12.19
C ASP A 107 -7.30 -6.34 -12.71
N VAL A 108 -8.24 -5.60 -12.06
CA VAL A 108 -9.65 -5.51 -12.48
C VAL A 108 -9.77 -4.92 -13.89
N HIS A 109 -9.07 -3.82 -14.17
CA HIS A 109 -9.06 -3.22 -15.52
C HIS A 109 -8.50 -4.16 -16.57
N ALA A 110 -7.43 -4.91 -16.27
CA ALA A 110 -6.86 -5.89 -17.18
C ALA A 110 -7.85 -7.00 -17.50
N GLU A 111 -8.57 -7.50 -16.49
CA GLU A 111 -9.61 -8.52 -16.71
C GLU A 111 -10.80 -8.00 -17.50
N LEU A 112 -11.26 -6.78 -17.23
CA LEU A 112 -12.34 -6.16 -17.99
C LEU A 112 -12.00 -6.02 -19.47
N ARG A 113 -10.75 -5.67 -19.81
CA ARG A 113 -10.28 -5.64 -21.20
C ARG A 113 -10.34 -7.03 -21.86
N MET A 114 -10.00 -8.10 -21.12
CA MET A 114 -10.10 -9.47 -21.67
C MET A 114 -11.55 -9.96 -21.86
N LEU A 115 -12.51 -9.35 -21.14
CA LEU A 115 -13.93 -9.67 -21.21
C LEU A 115 -14.73 -8.71 -22.11
N GLU A 116 -14.04 -7.93 -22.94
CA GLU A 116 -14.67 -7.01 -23.91
C GLU A 116 -15.66 -7.74 -24.82
N GLY A 117 -16.86 -7.17 -24.99
CA GLY A 117 -17.95 -7.77 -25.74
C GLY A 117 -18.93 -8.64 -24.92
N ARG A 118 -18.71 -8.87 -23.63
CA ARG A 118 -19.69 -9.51 -22.75
C ARG A 118 -20.73 -8.51 -22.25
N SER A 119 -21.94 -9.00 -21.93
CA SER A 119 -23.05 -8.14 -21.50
C SER A 119 -22.82 -7.49 -20.13
N ASP A 120 -22.15 -8.16 -19.21
CA ASP A 120 -21.86 -7.65 -17.84
C ASP A 120 -20.51 -8.19 -17.31
N PRO A 121 -19.38 -7.66 -17.83
CA PRO A 121 -18.06 -8.18 -17.49
C PRO A 121 -17.70 -8.01 -16.02
N LEU A 122 -18.22 -6.98 -15.30
CA LEU A 122 -17.97 -6.79 -13.88
C LEU A 122 -18.59 -7.89 -13.02
N VAL A 123 -19.76 -8.42 -13.39
CA VAL A 123 -20.38 -9.55 -12.68
C VAL A 123 -19.53 -10.81 -12.84
N ASP A 124 -18.93 -11.04 -14.01
CA ASP A 124 -18.04 -12.17 -14.26
C ASP A 124 -16.75 -12.06 -13.42
N VAL A 125 -16.12 -10.87 -13.39
CA VAL A 125 -14.94 -10.60 -12.54
C VAL A 125 -15.27 -10.84 -11.06
N ALA A 126 -16.39 -10.30 -10.57
CA ALA A 126 -16.82 -10.49 -9.19
C ALA A 126 -17.13 -11.94 -8.86
N ALA A 127 -17.69 -12.70 -9.81
CA ALA A 127 -18.00 -14.12 -9.63
C ALA A 127 -16.73 -14.94 -9.49
N ARG A 128 -15.72 -14.68 -10.33
CA ARG A 128 -14.41 -15.33 -10.27
C ARG A 128 -13.69 -15.01 -8.95
N LEU A 129 -13.60 -13.73 -8.58
CA LEU A 129 -12.99 -13.31 -7.31
C LEU A 129 -13.69 -13.97 -6.11
N ALA A 130 -15.02 -14.00 -6.08
CA ALA A 130 -15.78 -14.63 -4.99
C ALA A 130 -15.68 -16.17 -4.96
N ALA A 131 -15.33 -16.82 -6.07
CA ALA A 131 -15.03 -18.25 -6.09
C ALA A 131 -13.69 -18.55 -5.39
N GLU A 132 -12.72 -17.67 -5.54
CA GLU A 132 -11.37 -17.81 -4.99
C GLU A 132 -11.26 -17.26 -3.55
N LEU A 133 -11.96 -16.16 -3.27
CA LEU A 133 -11.78 -15.36 -2.06
C LEU A 133 -12.99 -15.46 -1.13
N ARG A 134 -12.70 -15.51 0.16
CA ARG A 134 -13.64 -15.27 1.25
C ARG A 134 -13.38 -13.91 1.92
N VAL A 135 -12.11 -13.52 1.96
CA VAL A 135 -11.66 -12.26 2.55
C VAL A 135 -10.79 -11.54 1.52
N LEU A 136 -11.15 -10.30 1.22
CA LEU A 136 -10.35 -9.37 0.42
C LEU A 136 -9.82 -8.28 1.34
N VAL A 137 -8.51 -8.11 1.38
CA VAL A 137 -7.85 -7.04 2.13
C VAL A 137 -7.24 -6.07 1.13
N LEU A 138 -7.72 -4.82 1.17
CA LEU A 138 -7.24 -3.75 0.30
C LEU A 138 -6.50 -2.71 1.16
N ASP A 139 -5.19 -2.64 0.99
CA ASP A 139 -4.41 -1.59 1.62
C ASP A 139 -4.44 -0.30 0.80
N GLU A 140 -4.35 0.84 1.49
CA GLU A 140 -4.31 2.18 0.90
C GLU A 140 -5.51 2.46 -0.03
N PHE A 141 -6.71 2.21 0.46
CA PHE A 141 -7.94 2.43 -0.30
C PHE A 141 -8.14 3.92 -0.57
N PHE A 142 -7.95 4.29 -1.83
CA PHE A 142 -8.06 5.66 -2.31
C PHE A 142 -8.67 5.67 -3.72
N VAL A 143 -9.66 6.51 -3.95
CA VAL A 143 -10.32 6.65 -5.26
C VAL A 143 -9.94 8.02 -5.83
N GLY A 144 -9.12 8.03 -6.88
CA GLY A 144 -8.57 9.25 -7.47
C GLY A 144 -9.22 9.66 -8.79
N ASP A 145 -9.82 8.73 -9.53
CA ASP A 145 -10.40 9.01 -10.83
C ASP A 145 -11.82 8.45 -11.00
N ILE A 146 -12.52 8.95 -12.03
CA ILE A 146 -13.92 8.58 -12.31
C ILE A 146 -14.05 7.14 -12.83
N GLY A 147 -13.06 6.61 -13.54
CA GLY A 147 -13.09 5.24 -14.07
C GLY A 147 -13.13 4.23 -12.92
N ASP A 148 -12.20 4.37 -11.98
CA ASP A 148 -12.16 3.55 -10.76
C ASP A 148 -13.44 3.71 -9.94
N ALA A 149 -13.92 4.96 -9.74
CA ALA A 149 -15.14 5.23 -8.98
C ALA A 149 -16.36 4.49 -9.52
N MET A 150 -16.54 4.48 -10.85
CA MET A 150 -17.68 3.84 -11.51
C MET A 150 -17.61 2.31 -11.46
N ILE A 151 -16.42 1.74 -11.64
CA ILE A 151 -16.20 0.29 -11.60
C ILE A 151 -16.37 -0.22 -10.17
N LEU A 152 -15.76 0.46 -9.22
CA LEU A 152 -15.68 0.03 -7.82
C LEU A 152 -17.07 -0.14 -7.18
N GLY A 153 -18.00 0.78 -7.41
CA GLY A 153 -19.34 0.70 -6.84
C GLY A 153 -20.09 -0.57 -7.25
N ASN A 154 -20.02 -0.93 -8.52
CA ASN A 154 -20.66 -2.14 -9.05
C ASN A 154 -19.90 -3.42 -8.62
N LEU A 155 -18.56 -3.38 -8.60
CA LEU A 155 -17.74 -4.49 -8.16
C LEU A 155 -17.98 -4.80 -6.68
N LEU A 156 -17.96 -3.80 -5.80
CA LEU A 156 -18.24 -3.99 -4.36
C LEU A 156 -19.62 -4.58 -4.12
N ARG A 157 -20.66 -4.07 -4.81
CA ARG A 157 -22.01 -4.62 -4.73
C ARG A 157 -22.03 -6.10 -5.09
N ALA A 158 -21.37 -6.46 -6.19
CA ALA A 158 -21.34 -7.84 -6.66
C ALA A 158 -20.53 -8.77 -5.74
N LEU A 159 -19.44 -8.29 -5.13
CA LEU A 159 -18.63 -9.04 -4.16
C LEU A 159 -19.39 -9.26 -2.84
N PHE A 160 -20.02 -8.22 -2.29
CA PHE A 160 -20.80 -8.31 -1.05
C PHE A 160 -22.02 -9.22 -1.22
N ALA A 161 -22.73 -9.13 -2.34
CA ALA A 161 -23.84 -10.05 -2.66
C ALA A 161 -23.37 -11.53 -2.73
N ARG A 162 -22.09 -11.77 -2.97
CA ARG A 162 -21.49 -13.10 -2.99
C ARG A 162 -20.86 -13.52 -1.66
N GLY A 163 -20.94 -12.66 -0.63
CA GLY A 163 -20.45 -12.94 0.72
C GLY A 163 -18.95 -12.79 0.89
N VAL A 164 -18.28 -12.02 0.04
CA VAL A 164 -16.87 -11.63 0.25
C VAL A 164 -16.82 -10.59 1.37
N VAL A 165 -15.94 -10.81 2.36
CA VAL A 165 -15.70 -9.87 3.46
C VAL A 165 -14.56 -8.94 3.05
N LEU A 166 -14.77 -7.64 3.17
CA LEU A 166 -13.77 -6.63 2.87
C LEU A 166 -13.12 -6.12 4.17
N VAL A 167 -11.80 -6.14 4.20
CA VAL A 167 -11.01 -5.39 5.17
C VAL A 167 -10.18 -4.38 4.39
N THR A 168 -10.18 -3.13 4.81
CA THR A 168 -9.45 -2.11 4.05
C THR A 168 -8.84 -1.06 4.96
N THR A 169 -7.69 -0.52 4.54
CA THR A 169 -7.05 0.63 5.18
C THR A 169 -7.19 1.86 4.31
N SER A 170 -7.39 3.04 4.91
CA SER A 170 -7.47 4.31 4.21
C SER A 170 -6.90 5.44 5.06
N ASN A 171 -6.56 6.56 4.43
CA ASN A 171 -6.20 7.79 5.15
C ASN A 171 -7.43 8.65 5.45
N THR A 172 -8.54 8.40 4.78
CA THR A 172 -9.78 9.18 4.89
C THR A 172 -10.96 8.32 5.37
N PRO A 173 -11.93 8.88 6.10
CA PRO A 173 -13.16 8.18 6.44
C PRO A 173 -13.99 7.87 5.17
N PRO A 174 -14.86 6.84 5.19
CA PRO A 174 -15.67 6.45 4.03
C PRO A 174 -16.43 7.62 3.40
N ARG A 175 -17.02 8.49 4.21
CA ARG A 175 -17.80 9.66 3.78
C ARG A 175 -17.00 10.68 2.98
N ASP A 176 -15.68 10.76 3.17
CA ASP A 176 -14.80 11.71 2.50
C ASP A 176 -14.06 11.11 1.29
N LEU A 177 -14.31 9.82 0.98
CA LEU A 177 -13.79 9.20 -0.23
C LEU A 177 -14.29 9.94 -1.47
N TYR A 178 -13.37 10.19 -2.41
CA TYR A 178 -13.65 10.86 -3.68
C TYR A 178 -14.39 12.19 -3.52
N LYS A 179 -14.07 12.97 -2.45
CA LYS A 179 -14.81 14.17 -2.01
C LYS A 179 -14.95 15.24 -3.08
N ASP A 180 -13.87 15.52 -3.79
CA ASP A 180 -13.82 16.54 -4.85
C ASP A 180 -13.82 15.92 -6.26
N GLY A 181 -14.19 14.63 -6.35
CA GLY A 181 -14.18 13.88 -7.59
C GLY A 181 -15.31 14.23 -8.55
N LEU A 182 -15.03 14.13 -9.84
CA LEU A 182 -15.99 14.37 -10.92
C LEU A 182 -17.17 13.39 -10.81
N GLN A 183 -18.41 13.89 -10.85
CA GLN A 183 -19.65 13.10 -10.70
C GLN A 183 -19.69 12.28 -9.40
N ARG A 184 -19.21 12.82 -8.30
CA ARG A 184 -19.17 12.17 -6.98
C ARG A 184 -20.50 11.53 -6.56
N GLU A 185 -21.63 12.10 -6.96
CA GLU A 185 -22.97 11.55 -6.67
C GLU A 185 -23.14 10.09 -7.12
N ARG A 186 -22.48 9.70 -8.22
CA ARG A 186 -22.50 8.31 -8.71
C ARG A 186 -21.65 7.36 -7.84
N PHE A 187 -20.75 7.89 -7.04
CA PHE A 187 -19.91 7.12 -6.11
C PHE A 187 -20.56 6.99 -4.72
N LEU A 188 -21.50 7.85 -4.34
CA LEU A 188 -22.21 7.77 -3.05
C LEU A 188 -22.80 6.38 -2.74
N PRO A 189 -23.38 5.63 -3.71
CA PRO A 189 -23.83 4.27 -3.45
C PRO A 189 -22.72 3.31 -3.03
N ALA A 190 -21.49 3.50 -3.51
CA ALA A 190 -20.34 2.70 -3.09
C ALA A 190 -19.94 3.02 -1.65
N ILE A 191 -19.96 4.30 -1.25
CA ILE A 191 -19.74 4.72 0.14
C ILE A 191 -20.79 4.07 1.05
N ALA A 192 -22.06 4.12 0.69
CA ALA A 192 -23.13 3.48 1.46
C ALA A 192 -22.93 1.96 1.62
N LEU A 193 -22.44 1.28 0.58
CA LEU A 193 -22.10 -0.14 0.65
C LEU A 193 -20.94 -0.39 1.61
N LEU A 194 -19.89 0.45 1.61
CA LEU A 194 -18.79 0.34 2.55
C LEU A 194 -19.28 0.51 4.00
N GLU A 195 -20.10 1.53 4.28
CA GLU A 195 -20.66 1.78 5.61
C GLU A 195 -21.61 0.67 6.08
N GLN A 196 -22.35 0.05 5.15
CA GLN A 196 -23.24 -1.08 5.44
C GLN A 196 -22.46 -2.37 5.75
N HIS A 197 -21.44 -2.67 4.95
CA HIS A 197 -20.74 -3.96 4.98
C HIS A 197 -19.44 -3.95 5.79
N CYS A 198 -18.93 -2.78 6.18
CA CYS A 198 -17.75 -2.64 7.01
C CYS A 198 -18.05 -1.83 8.28
N GLU A 199 -17.36 -2.13 9.34
CA GLU A 199 -17.25 -1.28 10.52
C GLU A 199 -16.14 -0.25 10.28
N ALA A 200 -16.49 1.03 10.25
CA ALA A 200 -15.50 2.09 10.09
C ALA A 200 -14.85 2.41 11.44
N ILE A 201 -13.55 2.23 11.53
CA ILE A 201 -12.77 2.43 12.75
C ILE A 201 -11.67 3.45 12.47
N GLU A 202 -11.60 4.48 13.29
CA GLU A 202 -10.50 5.45 13.24
C GLU A 202 -9.35 5.00 14.12
N LEU A 203 -8.13 4.92 13.55
CA LEU A 203 -6.91 4.70 14.31
C LEU A 203 -6.26 6.03 14.68
N VAL A 204 -6.54 6.50 15.89
CA VAL A 204 -5.96 7.72 16.46
C VAL A 204 -4.79 7.33 17.37
N SER A 205 -3.61 7.15 16.79
CA SER A 205 -2.37 6.94 17.53
C SER A 205 -1.58 8.25 17.62
N ALA A 206 -0.94 8.49 18.76
CA ALA A 206 -0.03 9.62 18.93
C ALA A 206 1.32 9.39 18.24
N THR A 207 1.69 8.12 18.00
CA THR A 207 2.99 7.74 17.45
C THR A 207 2.91 7.60 15.94
N ASP A 208 3.81 8.26 15.21
CA ASP A 208 4.09 7.98 13.81
C ASP A 208 5.23 6.96 13.72
N TRP A 209 4.86 5.71 13.49
CA TRP A 209 5.80 4.59 13.46
C TRP A 209 6.73 4.63 12.25
N ARG A 210 6.23 5.14 11.09
CA ARG A 210 7.02 5.32 9.87
C ARG A 210 8.09 6.39 10.08
N LEU A 211 7.69 7.55 10.60
CA LEU A 211 8.60 8.64 10.92
C LEU A 211 9.68 8.18 11.90
N ARG A 212 9.32 7.40 12.90
CA ARG A 212 10.28 6.83 13.84
C ARG A 212 11.30 5.92 13.16
N ALA A 213 10.86 5.06 12.23
CA ALA A 213 11.75 4.18 11.47
C ALA A 213 12.73 4.97 10.59
N LEU A 214 12.27 6.06 9.97
CA LEU A 214 13.09 6.92 9.12
C LEU A 214 14.01 7.88 9.90
N LYS A 215 13.59 8.37 11.07
CA LYS A 215 14.42 9.22 11.95
C LYS A 215 15.69 8.54 12.48
N GLN A 216 15.74 7.22 12.47
CA GLN A 216 16.88 6.46 13.01
C GLN A 216 18.06 6.33 12.05
N ALA A 217 17.96 6.83 10.80
CA ALA A 217 19.05 6.78 9.83
C ALA A 217 18.92 7.91 8.80
N PRO A 218 20.03 8.39 8.25
CA PRO A 218 20.01 9.29 7.10
C PRO A 218 19.19 8.71 5.94
N VAL A 219 18.63 9.58 5.11
CA VAL A 219 17.95 9.18 3.85
C VAL A 219 18.80 9.49 2.61
N TYR A 220 19.97 10.12 2.79
CA TYR A 220 20.93 10.43 1.74
C TYR A 220 22.31 9.90 2.14
N TYR A 221 22.88 9.02 1.33
CA TYR A 221 24.17 8.37 1.57
C TYR A 221 25.17 8.74 0.49
N THR A 222 26.37 9.18 0.88
CA THR A 222 27.47 9.48 -0.02
C THR A 222 28.82 9.20 0.67
N PRO A 223 29.85 8.69 -0.04
CA PRO A 223 29.83 8.19 -1.41
C PRO A 223 29.08 6.84 -1.54
N PRO A 224 28.71 6.40 -2.78
CA PRO A 224 28.16 5.07 -3.00
C PRO A 224 29.22 4.00 -2.71
N GLY A 225 28.76 2.76 -2.51
CA GLY A 225 29.63 1.63 -2.21
C GLY A 225 29.06 0.73 -1.14
N ALA A 226 29.80 -0.26 -0.68
CA ALA A 226 29.32 -1.26 0.25
C ALA A 226 28.73 -0.71 1.57
N PRO A 227 29.23 0.38 2.18
CA PRO A 227 28.59 0.98 3.34
C PRO A 227 27.21 1.58 3.03
N ALA A 228 27.10 2.36 1.93
CA ALA A 228 25.83 2.95 1.49
C ALA A 228 24.82 1.86 1.10
N GLU A 229 25.27 0.82 0.42
CA GLU A 229 24.44 -0.33 0.04
C GLU A 229 23.85 -1.05 1.27
N ARG A 230 24.67 -1.31 2.30
CA ARG A 230 24.19 -1.87 3.57
C ARG A 230 23.20 -0.94 4.27
N ALA A 231 23.41 0.36 4.20
CA ALA A 231 22.54 1.36 4.78
C ALA A 231 21.16 1.42 4.07
N LEU A 232 21.14 1.38 2.72
CA LEU A 232 19.91 1.28 1.95
C LEU A 232 19.18 -0.03 2.24
N GLN A 233 19.89 -1.16 2.30
CA GLN A 233 19.31 -2.44 2.67
C GLN A 233 18.65 -2.38 4.06
N ALA A 234 19.33 -1.79 5.05
CA ALA A 234 18.78 -1.61 6.38
C ALA A 234 17.58 -0.62 6.39
N ALA A 235 17.63 0.45 5.57
CA ALA A 235 16.52 1.37 5.41
C ALA A 235 15.30 0.66 4.79
N PHE A 236 15.51 -0.12 3.73
CA PHE A 236 14.45 -0.91 3.11
C PHE A 236 13.82 -1.88 4.12
N GLN A 237 14.62 -2.66 4.87
CA GLN A 237 14.12 -3.60 5.86
C GLN A 237 13.28 -2.94 6.97
N ARG A 238 13.57 -1.68 7.32
CA ARG A 238 12.80 -0.93 8.34
C ARG A 238 11.43 -0.48 7.85
N VAL A 239 11.28 -0.21 6.55
CA VAL A 239 10.03 0.28 5.96
C VAL A 239 9.26 -0.81 5.21
N ALA A 240 9.92 -1.94 4.91
CA ALA A 240 9.32 -3.07 4.24
C ALA A 240 8.34 -3.79 5.17
N HIS A 241 7.12 -3.95 4.71
CA HIS A 241 6.08 -4.75 5.36
C HIS A 241 5.59 -5.83 4.39
N GLY A 242 5.09 -6.94 4.91
CA GLY A 242 4.58 -8.03 4.09
C GLY A 242 5.66 -8.83 3.36
N ASP A 243 5.26 -9.42 2.25
CA ASP A 243 6.14 -10.25 1.43
C ASP A 243 7.13 -9.39 0.63
N VAL A 244 8.42 -9.71 0.76
CA VAL A 244 9.48 -9.03 0.02
C VAL A 244 9.78 -9.80 -1.27
N ARG A 245 9.62 -9.13 -2.41
CA ARG A 245 10.07 -9.62 -3.72
C ARG A 245 11.42 -8.99 -4.05
N ARG A 246 12.32 -9.75 -4.66
CA ARG A 246 13.67 -9.27 -5.02
C ARG A 246 14.02 -9.63 -6.45
N ASP A 247 14.82 -8.79 -7.07
CA ASP A 247 15.48 -9.02 -8.37
C ASP A 247 14.49 -9.53 -9.44
N PHE A 248 13.47 -8.72 -9.72
CA PHE A 248 12.41 -9.03 -10.69
C PHE A 248 12.15 -7.86 -11.65
N GLU A 249 11.41 -8.14 -12.70
CA GLU A 249 10.93 -7.10 -13.61
C GLU A 249 9.51 -6.66 -13.23
N PHE A 250 9.34 -5.37 -13.08
CA PHE A 250 8.05 -4.71 -12.87
C PHE A 250 7.58 -4.09 -14.20
N VAL A 251 6.31 -4.25 -14.54
CA VAL A 251 5.75 -3.60 -15.73
C VAL A 251 5.17 -2.25 -15.34
N LEU A 252 5.73 -1.19 -15.90
CA LEU A 252 5.34 0.20 -15.67
C LEU A 252 5.01 0.83 -17.03
N ASN A 253 3.77 1.26 -17.23
CA ASN A 253 3.28 1.80 -18.49
C ASN A 253 3.68 0.92 -19.70
N ASP A 254 3.36 -0.38 -19.64
CA ASP A 254 3.66 -1.41 -20.64
C ASP A 254 5.16 -1.64 -20.94
N ARG A 255 6.04 -1.20 -20.05
CA ARG A 255 7.50 -1.35 -20.17
C ARG A 255 8.08 -2.03 -18.95
N ALA A 256 8.87 -3.08 -19.16
CA ALA A 256 9.58 -3.73 -18.07
C ALA A 256 10.65 -2.81 -17.46
N ILE A 257 10.75 -2.81 -16.14
CA ILE A 257 11.76 -2.10 -15.36
C ILE A 257 12.34 -3.05 -14.32
N PRO A 258 13.66 -3.22 -14.23
CA PRO A 258 14.27 -4.06 -13.22
C PRO A 258 14.13 -3.41 -11.83
N VAL A 259 13.67 -4.20 -10.88
CA VAL A 259 13.47 -3.81 -9.47
C VAL A 259 14.39 -4.64 -8.60
N ARG A 260 15.10 -4.00 -7.68
CA ARG A 260 15.98 -4.68 -6.72
C ARG A 260 15.18 -5.32 -5.58
N ALA A 261 14.22 -4.59 -5.06
CA ALA A 261 13.32 -5.11 -4.03
C ALA A 261 11.99 -4.33 -4.02
N GLU A 262 10.92 -5.04 -3.69
CA GLU A 262 9.60 -4.48 -3.46
C GLU A 262 9.02 -5.10 -2.19
N ALA A 263 8.34 -4.29 -1.41
CA ALA A 263 7.51 -4.69 -0.29
C ALA A 263 6.28 -3.77 -0.25
N ASP A 264 5.32 -4.03 0.65
CA ASP A 264 4.15 -3.18 0.78
C ASP A 264 4.54 -1.71 1.00
N GLY A 265 4.18 -0.86 0.03
CA GLY A 265 4.41 0.58 0.05
C GLY A 265 5.86 1.05 -0.15
N ALA A 266 6.82 0.15 -0.34
CA ALA A 266 8.22 0.49 -0.58
C ALA A 266 8.79 -0.23 -1.80
N ILE A 267 9.56 0.50 -2.64
CA ILE A 267 10.19 -0.06 -3.81
C ILE A 267 11.61 0.47 -3.97
N TRP A 268 12.51 -0.37 -4.46
CA TRP A 268 13.93 -0.08 -4.58
C TRP A 268 14.47 -0.34 -5.98
N PHE A 269 15.10 0.67 -6.57
CA PHE A 269 15.68 0.64 -7.91
C PHE A 269 17.16 0.98 -7.93
N GLU A 270 17.84 0.56 -8.98
CA GLU A 270 19.06 1.20 -9.45
C GLU A 270 18.72 2.51 -10.18
N PHE A 271 19.54 3.54 -10.01
CA PHE A 271 19.38 4.80 -10.73
C PHE A 271 19.25 4.61 -12.24
N ALA A 272 20.10 3.76 -12.82
CA ALA A 272 20.11 3.49 -14.25
C ALA A 272 18.76 2.98 -14.76
N ALA A 273 18.05 2.17 -13.98
CA ALA A 273 16.73 1.64 -14.34
C ALA A 273 15.66 2.75 -14.44
N LEU A 274 15.76 3.78 -13.57
CA LEU A 274 14.81 4.89 -13.52
C LEU A 274 15.16 6.04 -14.47
N CYS A 275 16.43 6.37 -14.62
CA CYS A 275 16.83 7.63 -15.24
C CYS A 275 17.73 7.51 -16.48
N GLU A 276 18.32 6.34 -16.78
CA GLU A 276 19.16 6.16 -17.98
C GLU A 276 18.41 5.54 -19.17
N GLY A 277 17.22 4.98 -18.94
CA GLY A 277 16.37 4.38 -19.97
C GLY A 277 15.27 5.32 -20.50
N PRO A 278 14.39 4.82 -21.37
CA PRO A 278 13.26 5.59 -21.93
C PRO A 278 12.13 5.72 -20.89
N ARG A 279 12.37 6.52 -19.87
CA ARG A 279 11.44 6.84 -18.77
C ARG A 279 11.02 8.30 -18.83
N GLY A 280 9.91 8.64 -18.20
CA GLY A 280 9.41 10.01 -18.15
C GLY A 280 8.42 10.23 -17.03
N VAL A 281 7.88 11.44 -16.97
CA VAL A 281 6.99 11.91 -15.88
C VAL A 281 5.83 10.95 -15.59
N ALA A 282 5.21 10.35 -16.61
CA ALA A 282 4.10 9.41 -16.41
C ALA A 282 4.51 8.17 -15.58
N ASP A 283 5.75 7.69 -15.77
CA ASP A 283 6.28 6.57 -14.98
C ASP A 283 6.49 6.97 -13.51
N TYR A 284 7.01 8.18 -13.30
CA TYR A 284 7.27 8.69 -11.94
C TYR A 284 5.98 9.01 -11.18
N ILE A 285 4.95 9.51 -11.88
CA ILE A 285 3.61 9.68 -11.32
C ILE A 285 3.06 8.34 -10.83
N GLU A 286 3.14 7.30 -11.66
CA GLU A 286 2.62 5.97 -11.29
C GLU A 286 3.39 5.38 -10.10
N LEU A 287 4.71 5.46 -10.09
CA LEU A 287 5.53 5.04 -8.95
C LEU A 287 5.20 5.83 -7.68
N ALA A 288 5.11 7.15 -7.80
CA ALA A 288 4.83 8.00 -6.65
C ALA A 288 3.39 7.86 -6.12
N ARG A 289 2.45 7.37 -6.93
CA ARG A 289 1.11 6.98 -6.48
C ARG A 289 1.08 5.64 -5.75
N ALA A 290 1.87 4.69 -6.26
CA ALA A 290 1.84 3.30 -5.77
C ALA A 290 2.65 3.10 -4.48
N TYR A 291 3.69 3.91 -4.24
CA TYR A 291 4.63 3.69 -3.16
C TYR A 291 4.84 4.94 -2.32
N HIS A 292 4.76 4.80 -1.00
CA HIS A 292 5.07 5.89 -0.05
C HIS A 292 6.56 6.04 0.24
N THR A 293 7.39 5.05 -0.16
CA THR A 293 8.86 5.10 0.01
C THR A 293 9.54 4.54 -1.23
N LEU A 294 10.42 5.35 -1.82
CA LEU A 294 11.25 5.00 -2.95
C LEU A 294 12.71 4.97 -2.53
N LEU A 295 13.39 3.86 -2.82
CA LEU A 295 14.84 3.76 -2.63
C LEU A 295 15.53 3.77 -4.00
N VAL A 296 16.63 4.53 -4.12
CA VAL A 296 17.42 4.65 -5.37
C VAL A 296 18.90 4.50 -5.05
N SER A 297 19.52 3.48 -5.64
CA SER A 297 20.97 3.25 -5.52
C SER A 297 21.74 3.92 -6.64
N ASN A 298 22.95 4.37 -6.30
CA ASN A 298 24.00 4.74 -7.26
C ASN A 298 23.63 5.91 -8.18
N VAL A 299 23.02 6.98 -7.62
CA VAL A 299 22.83 8.24 -8.34
C VAL A 299 24.21 8.82 -8.69
N PRO A 300 24.54 9.03 -9.98
CA PRO A 300 25.84 9.58 -10.36
C PRO A 300 25.92 11.07 -10.03
N GLN A 301 27.13 11.61 -9.98
CA GLN A 301 27.31 13.05 -10.16
C GLN A 301 27.00 13.39 -11.63
N PHE A 302 26.10 14.33 -11.83
CA PHE A 302 25.67 14.73 -13.17
C PHE A 302 26.64 15.74 -13.77
N THR A 303 26.91 15.54 -15.05
CA THR A 303 27.79 16.40 -15.86
C THR A 303 27.03 16.82 -17.14
N PRO A 304 27.55 17.75 -17.94
CA PRO A 304 26.90 18.12 -19.21
C PRO A 304 26.64 16.92 -20.15
N GLN A 305 27.41 15.85 -20.03
CA GLN A 305 27.24 14.63 -20.83
C GLN A 305 26.07 13.78 -20.36
N THR A 306 25.63 13.98 -19.12
CA THR A 306 24.52 13.22 -18.50
C THR A 306 23.28 14.08 -18.24
N ASP A 307 23.14 15.25 -18.92
CA ASP A 307 22.01 16.17 -18.76
C ASP A 307 20.65 15.51 -18.96
N ASP A 308 20.53 14.53 -19.86
CA ASP A 308 19.26 13.84 -20.07
C ASP A 308 18.84 12.96 -18.88
N ALA A 309 19.83 12.30 -18.23
CA ALA A 309 19.59 11.55 -17.00
C ALA A 309 19.33 12.51 -15.83
N ALA A 310 20.04 13.64 -15.76
CA ALA A 310 19.83 14.69 -14.78
C ALA A 310 18.40 15.24 -14.87
N ARG A 311 17.89 15.51 -16.08
CA ARG A 311 16.51 15.98 -16.30
C ARG A 311 15.48 14.98 -15.77
N ARG A 312 15.64 13.68 -16.09
CA ARG A 312 14.75 12.64 -15.57
C ARG A 312 14.82 12.53 -14.05
N PHE A 313 16.00 12.72 -13.47
CA PHE A 313 16.14 12.76 -12.01
C PHE A 313 15.42 13.95 -11.39
N VAL A 314 15.50 15.14 -12.00
CA VAL A 314 14.73 16.32 -11.59
C VAL A 314 13.23 16.01 -11.63
N GLU A 315 12.73 15.45 -12.73
CA GLU A 315 11.31 15.06 -12.87
C GLU A 315 10.89 14.01 -11.82
N LEU A 316 11.73 13.02 -11.57
CA LEU A 316 11.48 12.03 -10.51
C LEU A 316 11.38 12.70 -9.13
N VAL A 317 12.35 13.55 -8.76
CA VAL A 317 12.34 14.25 -7.47
C VAL A 317 11.13 15.17 -7.35
N ASP A 318 10.74 15.86 -8.44
CA ASP A 318 9.57 16.71 -8.46
C ASP A 318 8.29 15.91 -8.13
N GLU A 319 8.08 14.78 -8.79
CA GLU A 319 6.87 13.96 -8.58
C GLU A 319 6.81 13.30 -7.20
N VAL A 320 7.94 12.77 -6.70
CA VAL A 320 7.97 12.15 -5.37
C VAL A 320 7.84 13.18 -4.26
N TYR A 321 8.42 14.39 -4.44
CA TYR A 321 8.30 15.50 -3.50
C TYR A 321 6.86 16.00 -3.38
N ASP A 322 6.19 16.25 -4.51
CA ASP A 322 4.85 16.82 -4.54
C ASP A 322 3.80 15.86 -3.93
N ARG A 323 4.06 14.54 -3.99
CA ARG A 323 3.21 13.51 -3.39
C ARG A 323 3.60 13.07 -1.99
N GLY A 324 4.62 13.69 -1.39
CA GLY A 324 5.07 13.33 -0.04
C GLY A 324 5.63 11.91 0.05
N VAL A 325 6.26 11.41 -1.02
CA VAL A 325 6.96 10.13 -1.02
C VAL A 325 8.32 10.28 -0.35
N ASN A 326 8.66 9.38 0.56
CA ASN A 326 9.98 9.37 1.17
C ASN A 326 11.01 8.83 0.17
N LEU A 327 12.04 9.60 -0.10
CA LEU A 327 13.13 9.21 -0.99
C LEU A 327 14.39 8.89 -0.18
N VAL A 328 14.88 7.66 -0.30
CA VAL A 328 16.14 7.21 0.32
C VAL A 328 17.12 6.87 -0.80
N LEU A 329 18.25 7.52 -0.84
CA LEU A 329 19.18 7.32 -1.96
C LEU A 329 20.66 7.27 -1.58
N SER A 330 21.46 6.62 -2.43
CA SER A 330 22.92 6.75 -2.45
C SER A 330 23.38 7.49 -3.68
N ALA A 331 24.31 8.44 -3.51
CA ALA A 331 24.78 9.31 -4.57
C ALA A 331 26.30 9.48 -4.57
N ALA A 332 26.85 9.77 -5.75
CA ALA A 332 28.28 9.92 -5.96
C ALA A 332 28.86 11.18 -5.31
N ALA A 333 28.03 12.20 -5.06
CA ALA A 333 28.44 13.47 -4.48
C ALA A 333 27.44 13.97 -3.42
N PRO A 334 27.82 14.90 -2.54
CA PRO A 334 26.87 15.67 -1.73
C PRO A 334 25.81 16.35 -2.57
N ILE A 335 24.65 16.65 -2.01
CA ILE A 335 23.51 17.25 -2.74
C ILE A 335 23.92 18.51 -3.50
N VAL A 336 24.67 19.39 -2.86
CA VAL A 336 25.13 20.67 -3.44
C VAL A 336 26.14 20.51 -4.59
N ASP A 337 26.79 19.38 -4.70
CA ASP A 337 27.77 19.04 -5.72
C ASP A 337 27.25 18.00 -6.71
N LEU A 338 25.96 17.63 -6.63
CA LEU A 338 25.40 16.51 -7.40
C LEU A 338 25.28 16.84 -8.89
N TYR A 339 25.14 18.13 -9.26
CA TYR A 339 25.10 18.58 -10.64
C TYR A 339 26.26 19.54 -10.96
N ASP A 340 27.14 19.11 -11.88
CA ASP A 340 28.30 19.88 -12.39
C ASP A 340 28.08 20.24 -13.86
N GLY A 341 27.01 21.03 -14.13
CA GLY A 341 26.62 21.49 -15.45
C GLY A 341 26.04 22.89 -15.43
N GLU A 342 25.81 23.47 -16.61
CA GLU A 342 25.23 24.82 -16.77
C GLU A 342 23.74 24.77 -17.20
N ARG A 343 23.39 23.79 -18.04
CA ARG A 343 22.12 23.75 -18.77
C ARG A 343 20.89 23.60 -17.85
N LEU A 344 20.98 22.80 -16.79
CA LEU A 344 19.89 22.51 -15.85
C LEU A 344 20.14 23.15 -14.48
N ARG A 345 21.04 24.12 -14.37
CA ARG A 345 21.43 24.73 -13.09
C ARG A 345 20.25 25.30 -12.31
N ALA A 346 19.30 25.94 -12.98
CA ALA A 346 18.14 26.53 -12.33
C ALA A 346 17.16 25.47 -11.82
N GLU A 347 16.88 24.45 -12.63
CA GLU A 347 16.02 23.34 -12.27
C GLU A 347 16.67 22.52 -11.15
N PHE A 348 17.98 22.27 -11.24
CA PHE A 348 18.69 21.48 -10.25
C PHE A 348 18.81 22.18 -8.91
N ALA A 349 18.93 23.53 -8.88
CA ALA A 349 18.89 24.30 -7.63
C ALA A 349 17.57 24.09 -6.85
N ARG A 350 16.43 23.94 -7.57
CA ARG A 350 15.15 23.56 -6.94
C ARG A 350 15.20 22.13 -6.43
N THR A 351 15.76 21.20 -7.19
CA THR A 351 15.94 19.80 -6.81
C THR A 351 16.83 19.65 -5.56
N GLU A 352 17.92 20.41 -5.48
CA GLU A 352 18.78 20.49 -4.27
C GLU A 352 17.96 20.90 -3.04
N SER A 353 17.18 21.99 -3.17
CA SER A 353 16.34 22.48 -2.07
C SER A 353 15.34 21.44 -1.62
N ARG A 354 14.70 20.73 -2.56
CA ARG A 354 13.76 19.64 -2.27
C ARG A 354 14.45 18.47 -1.60
N LEU A 355 15.60 18.01 -2.11
CA LEU A 355 16.39 16.92 -1.51
C LEU A 355 16.85 17.25 -0.08
N ILE A 356 17.22 18.49 0.19
CA ILE A 356 17.56 18.94 1.54
C ILE A 356 16.32 18.90 2.44
N GLU A 357 15.18 19.44 1.98
CA GLU A 357 13.94 19.43 2.74
C GLU A 357 13.42 18.01 2.99
N MET A 358 13.56 17.11 2.02
CA MET A 358 13.14 15.70 2.14
C MET A 358 13.89 14.93 3.24
N GLN A 359 15.01 15.45 3.74
CA GLN A 359 15.71 14.89 4.90
C GLN A 359 15.14 15.37 6.24
N SER A 360 14.29 16.41 6.23
CA SER A 360 13.72 16.98 7.46
C SER A 360 12.66 16.08 8.07
N GLU A 361 12.53 16.15 9.40
CA GLU A 361 11.47 15.44 10.12
C GLU A 361 10.07 15.86 9.66
N ASP A 362 9.89 17.14 9.36
CA ASP A 362 8.61 17.68 8.89
C ASP A 362 8.21 17.09 7.54
N TYR A 363 9.17 16.93 6.62
CA TYR A 363 8.90 16.29 5.34
C TYR A 363 8.63 14.80 5.50
N LEU A 364 9.46 14.08 6.25
CA LEU A 364 9.30 12.64 6.49
C LEU A 364 7.96 12.30 7.17
N ALA A 365 7.36 13.27 7.87
CA ALA A 365 6.02 13.16 8.46
C ALA A 365 4.88 13.50 7.51
N ARG A 366 5.16 14.02 6.30
CA ARG A 366 4.11 14.39 5.33
C ARG A 366 3.27 13.18 4.95
N GLU A 367 2.00 13.46 4.70
CA GLU A 367 1.07 12.48 4.18
C GLU A 367 1.39 12.15 2.72
N HIS A 368 1.48 10.86 2.39
CA HIS A 368 1.55 10.40 1.02
C HIS A 368 0.22 10.71 0.31
N ARG A 369 0.32 11.29 -0.89
CA ARG A 369 -0.82 11.71 -1.74
C ARG A 369 -0.79 10.89 -3.02
N PRO A 370 -1.45 9.71 -3.05
CA PRO A 370 -1.49 8.85 -4.23
C PRO A 370 -2.14 9.47 -5.46
#